data_7c3d0117dc4acfda7900bf281ebf6723
#
_entry.id   7c3d0117dc4acfda7900bf281ebf6723
#
_cell.length_a   1.000
_cell.length_b   1.000
_cell.length_c   1.000
_cell.angle_alpha   90.00
_cell.angle_beta   90.00
_cell.angle_gamma   90.00
#
_symmetry.space_group_name_H-M   'P 1'
#
loop_
_entity.id
_entity.type
_entity.pdbx_description
1 polymer ?
#
loop_
_entity_poly.entity_id
_entity_poly.type
_entity_poly.pdbx_seq_one_letter_code
_entity_poly.pdbx_strand_id
1 'polypeptide(L)'
;MLEPSKTFSDNDLEQVIRDMHDDSRYGVDNGFTQKALEQFPDNTDSAVIAMKIAIVDMENSTQLSRLLGEKGKRNINLKDIVGKIQSIPFDERVSSGDLSLVSELSLWSSSLGLNLFSFFSKYCTYHNTYVYNKDDFSIFDKIVKEHIGDYLSLADCREFFGADTKLRKGQTVTKLVDSKIEAMRQSCDYEQYVKLVDFLLQRHSVARPNKRRELDWFLWYRNR
;
A
#
# COMPACT_ATOMS: atom_id res chain seq x y z
N MET A 1 -28.24 -12.12 5.30
CA MET A 1 -27.07 -11.22 5.14
C MET A 1 -26.05 -11.95 4.30
N LEU A 2 -25.39 -11.30 3.34
CA LEU A 2 -24.29 -11.92 2.62
C LEU A 2 -23.05 -11.85 3.51
N GLU A 3 -22.65 -12.99 4.05
CA GLU A 3 -21.42 -13.15 4.84
C GLU A 3 -20.18 -12.92 3.95
N PRO A 4 -19.01 -12.61 4.53
CA PRO A 4 -17.78 -12.54 3.79
C PRO A 4 -17.48 -13.90 3.14
N SER A 5 -16.89 -13.90 1.95
CA SER A 5 -16.54 -15.15 1.26
C SER A 5 -15.32 -15.84 1.87
N LYS A 6 -14.48 -15.09 2.57
CA LYS A 6 -13.28 -15.57 3.28
C LYS A 6 -13.18 -14.92 4.66
N THR A 7 -12.48 -15.59 5.56
CA THR A 7 -12.10 -15.08 6.89
C THR A 7 -10.62 -15.33 7.13
N PHE A 8 -10.03 -14.63 8.07
CA PHE A 8 -8.67 -14.87 8.55
C PHE A 8 -8.58 -14.57 10.05
N SER A 9 -7.52 -15.02 10.66
CA SER A 9 -7.20 -14.86 12.08
C SER A 9 -5.73 -14.45 12.25
N ASP A 10 -5.32 -14.11 13.47
CA ASP A 10 -3.91 -13.88 13.82
C ASP A 10 -3.03 -15.08 13.46
N ASN A 11 -3.52 -16.32 13.63
CA ASN A 11 -2.80 -17.54 13.29
C ASN A 11 -2.59 -17.68 11.77
N ASP A 12 -3.56 -17.24 10.95
CA ASP A 12 -3.42 -17.27 9.49
C ASP A 12 -2.35 -16.30 9.00
N LEU A 13 -2.29 -15.09 9.59
CA LEU A 13 -1.25 -14.11 9.30
C LEU A 13 0.13 -14.66 9.68
N GLU A 14 0.26 -15.22 10.89
CA GLU A 14 1.51 -15.82 11.36
C GLU A 14 1.97 -17.00 10.50
N GLN A 15 1.04 -17.85 10.05
CA GLN A 15 1.39 -18.97 9.17
C GLN A 15 1.92 -18.47 7.84
N VAL A 16 1.31 -17.46 7.24
CA VAL A 16 1.80 -16.89 5.97
C VAL A 16 3.20 -16.29 6.12
N ILE A 17 3.50 -15.62 7.24
CA ILE A 17 4.84 -15.09 7.49
C ILE A 17 5.88 -16.21 7.55
N ARG A 18 5.55 -17.33 8.24
CA ARG A 18 6.42 -18.52 8.27
C ARG A 18 6.62 -19.09 6.87
N ASP A 19 5.51 -19.31 6.13
CA ASP A 19 5.54 -19.87 4.78
C ASP A 19 6.39 -19.01 3.82
N MET A 20 6.29 -17.68 3.93
CA MET A 20 7.10 -16.75 3.13
C MET A 20 8.59 -16.78 3.50
N HIS A 21 8.93 -16.95 4.78
CA HIS A 21 10.31 -17.08 5.24
C HIS A 21 10.97 -18.36 4.71
N ASP A 22 10.20 -19.43 4.64
CA ASP A 22 10.68 -20.74 4.19
C ASP A 22 10.69 -20.85 2.65
N ASP A 23 9.97 -20.00 1.94
CA ASP A 23 9.93 -19.97 0.48
C ASP A 23 11.15 -19.26 -0.08
N SER A 24 12.07 -20.02 -0.69
CA SER A 24 13.32 -19.50 -1.26
C SER A 24 13.14 -18.42 -2.34
N ARG A 25 11.94 -18.29 -2.90
CA ARG A 25 11.62 -17.27 -3.92
C ARG A 25 11.38 -15.88 -3.30
N TYR A 26 11.03 -15.82 -2.00
CA TYR A 26 10.57 -14.59 -1.35
C TYR A 26 11.44 -14.13 -0.19
N GLY A 27 12.07 -15.05 0.53
CA GLY A 27 12.90 -14.75 1.69
C GLY A 27 14.14 -13.91 1.36
N VAL A 28 14.63 -13.97 0.12
CA VAL A 28 15.83 -13.23 -0.31
C VAL A 28 15.49 -11.81 -0.74
N ASP A 29 14.39 -11.62 -1.49
CA ASP A 29 14.06 -10.32 -2.11
C ASP A 29 13.69 -9.24 -1.06
N ASN A 30 12.90 -9.58 -0.05
CA ASN A 30 12.54 -8.64 1.02
C ASN A 30 13.74 -8.14 1.83
N GLY A 31 14.84 -8.90 1.88
CA GLY A 31 16.06 -8.51 2.58
C GLY A 31 16.83 -7.37 1.92
N PHE A 32 16.71 -7.16 0.61
CA PHE A 32 17.47 -6.11 -0.09
C PHE A 32 16.89 -4.73 0.18
N THR A 33 15.57 -4.54 0.07
CA THR A 33 14.93 -3.27 0.38
C THR A 33 15.16 -2.89 1.85
N GLN A 34 14.96 -3.82 2.78
CA GLN A 34 15.22 -3.58 4.19
C GLN A 34 16.66 -3.11 4.42
N LYS A 35 17.66 -3.87 3.96
CA LYS A 35 19.08 -3.52 4.13
C LYS A 35 19.44 -2.19 3.51
N ALA A 36 18.90 -1.88 2.33
CA ALA A 36 19.17 -0.61 1.66
C ALA A 36 18.60 0.58 2.46
N LEU A 37 17.39 0.44 3.01
CA LEU A 37 16.76 1.49 3.79
C LEU A 37 17.41 1.65 5.18
N GLU A 38 17.79 0.57 5.83
CA GLU A 38 18.53 0.61 7.09
C GLU A 38 19.93 1.24 6.92
N GLN A 39 20.61 0.96 5.81
CA GLN A 39 21.92 1.53 5.52
C GLN A 39 21.87 3.02 5.14
N PHE A 40 20.80 3.42 4.47
CA PHE A 40 20.58 4.79 3.96
C PHE A 40 19.23 5.32 4.46
N PRO A 41 19.05 5.61 5.75
CA PRO A 41 17.74 5.94 6.31
C PRO A 41 17.20 7.29 5.78
N ASP A 42 18.06 8.28 5.57
CA ASP A 42 17.66 9.66 5.25
C ASP A 42 17.29 9.85 3.78
N ASN A 43 16.37 10.78 3.51
CA ASN A 43 15.96 11.20 2.17
C ASN A 43 16.47 12.62 1.84
N THR A 44 17.78 12.85 2.05
CA THR A 44 18.45 14.14 1.79
C THR A 44 19.30 14.14 0.52
N ASP A 45 19.96 13.02 0.21
CA ASP A 45 20.82 12.88 -0.99
C ASP A 45 20.01 12.39 -2.20
N SER A 46 20.10 13.11 -3.31
CA SER A 46 19.37 12.83 -4.55
C SER A 46 19.70 11.45 -5.15
N ALA A 47 20.97 11.03 -5.09
CA ALA A 47 21.37 9.73 -5.64
C ALA A 47 20.87 8.58 -4.75
N VAL A 48 20.89 8.76 -3.44
CA VAL A 48 20.34 7.81 -2.46
C VAL A 48 18.84 7.66 -2.64
N ILE A 49 18.09 8.77 -2.77
CA ILE A 49 16.65 8.73 -3.03
C ILE A 49 16.35 8.00 -4.34
N ALA A 50 17.08 8.32 -5.42
CA ALA A 50 16.90 7.65 -6.71
C ALA A 50 17.17 6.14 -6.64
N MET A 51 18.21 5.73 -5.88
CA MET A 51 18.50 4.31 -5.61
C MET A 51 17.36 3.63 -4.86
N LYS A 52 16.85 4.24 -3.79
CA LYS A 52 15.71 3.69 -3.01
C LYS A 52 14.45 3.56 -3.89
N ILE A 53 14.15 4.57 -4.70
CA ILE A 53 13.04 4.52 -5.67
C ILE A 53 13.20 3.31 -6.60
N ALA A 54 14.40 3.10 -7.16
CA ALA A 54 14.66 1.99 -8.06
C ALA A 54 14.53 0.62 -7.37
N ILE A 55 14.99 0.47 -6.13
CA ILE A 55 14.86 -0.76 -5.35
C ILE A 55 13.37 -1.05 -5.08
N VAL A 56 12.60 -0.07 -4.61
CA VAL A 56 11.16 -0.22 -4.35
C VAL A 56 10.40 -0.54 -5.64
N ASP A 57 10.74 0.08 -6.78
CA ASP A 57 10.14 -0.23 -8.08
C ASP A 57 10.41 -1.67 -8.51
N MET A 58 11.66 -2.11 -8.38
CA MET A 58 12.11 -3.42 -8.82
C MET A 58 11.46 -4.55 -8.01
N GLU A 59 11.48 -4.44 -6.67
CA GLU A 59 10.96 -5.46 -5.76
C GLU A 59 9.43 -5.60 -5.85
N ASN A 60 8.72 -4.51 -6.11
CA ASN A 60 7.26 -4.49 -6.10
C ASN A 60 6.62 -4.43 -7.48
N SER A 61 7.42 -4.50 -8.54
CA SER A 61 6.93 -4.42 -9.93
C SER A 61 5.97 -3.23 -10.15
N THR A 62 6.28 -2.06 -9.55
CA THR A 62 5.43 -0.87 -9.67
C THR A 62 5.43 -0.33 -11.10
N GLN A 63 6.35 -0.82 -11.93
CA GLN A 63 6.56 -0.43 -13.33
C GLN A 63 6.85 1.08 -13.49
N LEU A 64 7.38 1.72 -12.44
CA LEU A 64 7.67 3.14 -12.44
C LEU A 64 8.65 3.51 -13.57
N SER A 65 9.72 2.72 -13.75
CA SER A 65 10.68 2.89 -14.82
C SER A 65 10.04 2.88 -16.22
N ARG A 66 9.08 1.96 -16.45
CA ARG A 66 8.30 1.92 -17.70
C ARG A 66 7.39 3.14 -17.81
N LEU A 67 6.71 3.49 -16.73
CA LEU A 67 5.77 4.62 -16.70
C LEU A 67 6.46 5.96 -16.98
N LEU A 68 7.67 6.17 -16.46
CA LEU A 68 8.48 7.36 -16.69
C LEU A 68 9.17 7.37 -18.06
N GLY A 69 9.41 6.20 -18.67
CA GLY A 69 10.09 6.04 -19.95
C GLY A 69 9.21 6.27 -21.20
N GLU A 70 7.89 6.36 -21.07
CA GLU A 70 6.96 6.63 -22.17
C GLU A 70 7.07 8.09 -22.66
N LYS A 71 7.97 8.32 -23.64
CA LYS A 71 8.23 9.65 -24.21
C LYS A 71 6.93 10.32 -24.70
N GLY A 72 6.71 11.55 -24.24
CA GLY A 72 5.72 12.47 -24.81
C GLY A 72 4.29 12.38 -24.24
N LYS A 73 4.02 11.50 -23.28
CA LYS A 73 2.67 11.38 -22.70
C LYS A 73 2.54 11.94 -21.27
N ARG A 74 3.65 12.25 -20.60
CA ARG A 74 3.67 12.61 -19.17
C ARG A 74 4.70 13.69 -18.89
N ASN A 75 4.36 14.56 -17.94
CA ASN A 75 5.20 15.71 -17.54
C ASN A 75 5.98 15.43 -16.25
N ILE A 76 6.32 14.16 -15.97
CA ILE A 76 7.02 13.76 -14.75
C ILE A 76 8.12 12.75 -15.09
N ASN A 77 9.28 12.90 -14.47
CA ASN A 77 10.43 11.99 -14.58
C ASN A 77 10.99 11.66 -13.18
N LEU A 78 12.01 10.80 -13.11
CA LEU A 78 12.62 10.38 -11.84
C LEU A 78 13.19 11.58 -11.05
N LYS A 79 13.80 12.56 -11.74
CA LYS A 79 14.38 13.74 -11.09
C LYS A 79 13.28 14.59 -10.40
N ASP A 80 12.10 14.66 -11.00
CA ASP A 80 10.97 15.38 -10.41
C ASP A 80 10.49 14.71 -9.12
N ILE A 81 10.42 13.37 -9.10
CA ILE A 81 10.05 12.60 -7.91
C ILE A 81 11.08 12.80 -6.80
N VAL A 82 12.36 12.67 -7.12
CA VAL A 82 13.46 12.92 -6.18
C VAL A 82 13.37 14.34 -5.60
N GLY A 83 13.23 15.36 -6.47
CA GLY A 83 13.11 16.75 -6.06
C GLY A 83 11.88 17.01 -5.18
N LYS A 84 10.74 16.37 -5.47
CA LYS A 84 9.53 16.48 -4.64
C LYS A 84 9.76 15.89 -3.24
N ILE A 85 10.37 14.71 -3.14
CA ILE A 85 10.70 14.09 -1.85
C ILE A 85 11.64 15.00 -1.04
N GLN A 86 12.69 15.57 -1.67
CA GLN A 86 13.62 16.48 -1.00
C GLN A 86 13.00 17.82 -0.59
N SER A 87 11.94 18.28 -1.29
CA SER A 87 11.31 19.58 -1.04
C SER A 87 10.36 19.60 0.16
N ILE A 88 10.13 18.47 0.80
CA ILE A 88 9.22 18.31 1.93
C ILE A 88 9.95 17.66 3.11
N PRO A 89 9.50 17.80 4.34
CA PRO A 89 10.07 17.12 5.51
C PRO A 89 9.65 15.63 5.54
N PHE A 90 10.09 14.87 4.50
CA PHE A 90 9.65 13.51 4.24
C PHE A 90 9.89 12.59 5.43
N ASP A 91 11.12 12.58 5.96
CA ASP A 91 11.52 11.65 7.03
C ASP A 91 10.77 11.93 8.34
N GLU A 92 10.56 13.22 8.68
CA GLU A 92 9.77 13.63 9.83
C GLU A 92 8.31 13.17 9.70
N ARG A 93 7.70 13.39 8.53
CA ARG A 93 6.30 13.02 8.28
C ARG A 93 6.10 11.50 8.27
N VAL A 94 7.01 10.73 7.69
CA VAL A 94 6.94 9.27 7.72
C VAL A 94 7.15 8.76 9.15
N SER A 95 8.11 9.33 9.89
CA SER A 95 8.38 8.91 11.27
C SER A 95 7.23 9.25 12.24
N SER A 96 6.45 10.30 11.95
CA SER A 96 5.27 10.66 12.75
C SER A 96 3.99 9.90 12.36
N GLY A 97 4.01 9.10 11.28
CA GLY A 97 2.84 8.39 10.78
C GLY A 97 1.83 9.29 10.07
N ASP A 98 2.29 10.39 9.47
CA ASP A 98 1.43 11.34 8.74
C ASP A 98 0.93 10.73 7.43
N LEU A 99 -0.25 10.13 7.45
CA LEU A 99 -0.89 9.50 6.30
C LEU A 99 -1.19 10.47 5.16
N SER A 100 -1.36 11.76 5.46
CA SER A 100 -1.64 12.80 4.45
C SER A 100 -0.48 12.97 3.46
N LEU A 101 0.73 12.53 3.84
CA LEU A 101 1.92 12.53 2.98
C LEU A 101 1.70 11.75 1.68
N VAL A 102 1.13 10.54 1.75
CA VAL A 102 0.86 9.73 0.56
C VAL A 102 -0.18 10.41 -0.32
N SER A 103 -1.23 10.99 0.28
CA SER A 103 -2.26 11.74 -0.44
C SER A 103 -1.67 12.95 -1.18
N GLU A 104 -0.83 13.75 -0.51
CA GLU A 104 -0.16 14.92 -1.08
C GLU A 104 0.74 14.55 -2.27
N LEU A 105 1.61 13.55 -2.10
CA LEU A 105 2.53 13.08 -3.14
C LEU A 105 1.77 12.52 -4.35
N SER A 106 0.66 11.83 -4.09
CA SER A 106 -0.19 11.25 -5.14
C SER A 106 -0.96 12.31 -5.92
N LEU A 107 -1.49 13.33 -5.24
CA LEU A 107 -2.14 14.48 -5.86
C LEU A 107 -1.15 15.27 -6.72
N TRP A 108 0.05 15.52 -6.18
CA TRP A 108 1.12 16.20 -6.94
C TRP A 108 1.45 15.42 -8.23
N SER A 109 1.69 14.11 -8.15
CA SER A 109 2.04 13.32 -9.34
C SER A 109 0.86 13.22 -10.32
N SER A 110 -0.37 13.14 -9.83
CA SER A 110 -1.59 13.14 -10.65
C SER A 110 -1.77 14.44 -11.42
N SER A 111 -1.41 15.59 -10.84
CA SER A 111 -1.44 16.89 -11.53
C SER A 111 -0.47 16.96 -12.70
N LEU A 112 0.55 16.12 -12.70
CA LEU A 112 1.54 15.95 -13.78
C LEU A 112 1.18 14.81 -14.76
N GLY A 113 -0.02 14.24 -14.64
CA GLY A 113 -0.55 13.21 -15.53
C GLY A 113 -0.19 11.77 -15.16
N LEU A 114 0.37 11.53 -13.95
CA LEU A 114 0.72 10.18 -13.49
C LEU A 114 0.31 9.95 -12.03
N ASN A 115 -0.72 9.15 -11.80
CA ASN A 115 -1.11 8.76 -10.44
C ASN A 115 -0.14 7.71 -9.87
N LEU A 116 0.70 8.12 -8.91
CA LEU A 116 1.70 7.29 -8.24
C LEU A 116 1.24 6.81 -6.85
N PHE A 117 -0.06 6.74 -6.60
CA PHE A 117 -0.64 6.33 -5.32
C PHE A 117 -0.07 4.99 -4.80
N SER A 118 -0.01 3.97 -5.65
CA SER A 118 0.58 2.67 -5.30
C SER A 118 2.08 2.76 -4.99
N PHE A 119 2.83 3.55 -5.74
CA PHE A 119 4.26 3.73 -5.49
C PHE A 119 4.50 4.44 -4.16
N PHE A 120 3.84 5.57 -3.91
CA PHE A 120 4.06 6.33 -2.68
C PHE A 120 3.56 5.59 -1.44
N SER A 121 2.46 4.81 -1.53
CA SER A 121 2.05 3.97 -0.41
C SER A 121 3.15 2.98 -0.02
N LYS A 122 3.80 2.32 -0.99
CA LYS A 122 4.90 1.39 -0.77
C LYS A 122 6.14 2.09 -0.22
N TYR A 123 6.53 3.20 -0.84
CA TYR A 123 7.72 3.96 -0.43
C TYR A 123 7.62 4.45 1.02
N CYS A 124 6.46 4.99 1.42
CA CYS A 124 6.22 5.42 2.80
C CYS A 124 6.13 4.23 3.76
N THR A 125 5.42 3.14 3.39
CA THR A 125 5.31 1.95 4.24
C THR A 125 6.69 1.35 4.53
N TYR A 126 7.53 1.19 3.53
CA TYR A 126 8.86 0.61 3.73
C TYR A 126 9.76 1.48 4.62
N HIS A 127 9.76 2.81 4.43
CA HIS A 127 10.51 3.70 5.33
C HIS A 127 9.94 3.64 6.76
N ASN A 128 8.63 3.69 6.92
CA ASN A 128 7.99 3.61 8.24
C ASN A 128 8.32 2.29 8.95
N THR A 129 8.30 1.17 8.22
CA THR A 129 8.59 -0.15 8.79
C THR A 129 10.08 -0.35 9.04
N TYR A 130 10.94 -0.15 8.05
CA TYR A 130 12.33 -0.58 8.12
C TYR A 130 13.27 0.46 8.73
N VAL A 131 12.94 1.75 8.64
CA VAL A 131 13.76 2.82 9.25
C VAL A 131 13.28 3.15 10.65
N TYR A 132 11.95 3.23 10.84
CA TYR A 132 11.37 3.69 12.11
C TYR A 132 10.75 2.58 12.95
N ASN A 133 10.72 1.34 12.47
CA ASN A 133 10.12 0.17 13.14
C ASN A 133 8.67 0.44 13.57
N LYS A 134 7.86 0.97 12.63
CA LYS A 134 6.45 1.34 12.83
C LYS A 134 5.56 0.68 11.80
N ASP A 135 4.24 0.67 12.05
CA ASP A 135 3.20 0.10 11.18
C ASP A 135 2.06 1.11 10.96
N ASP A 136 2.42 2.39 10.72
CA ASP A 136 1.42 3.45 10.54
C ASP A 136 0.82 3.47 9.13
N PHE A 137 1.55 2.97 8.14
CA PHE A 137 1.15 2.95 6.73
C PHE A 137 0.70 1.56 6.28
N SER A 138 0.02 1.49 5.14
CA SER A 138 -0.42 0.25 4.50
C SER A 138 -0.14 0.29 3.01
N ILE A 139 0.35 -0.82 2.45
CA ILE A 139 0.61 -0.91 1.02
C ILE A 139 -0.70 -0.97 0.24
N PHE A 140 -0.81 -0.10 -0.77
CA PHE A 140 -1.82 -0.21 -1.80
C PHE A 140 -1.22 -0.88 -3.03
N ASP A 141 -1.77 -2.01 -3.44
CA ASP A 141 -1.44 -2.60 -4.73
C ASP A 141 -2.67 -3.28 -5.38
N LYS A 142 -2.45 -3.83 -6.55
CA LYS A 142 -3.52 -4.47 -7.33
C LYS A 142 -4.11 -5.68 -6.58
N ILE A 143 -3.28 -6.53 -5.99
CA ILE A 143 -3.71 -7.74 -5.29
C ILE A 143 -4.53 -7.38 -4.05
N VAL A 144 -4.03 -6.45 -3.24
CA VAL A 144 -4.76 -5.96 -2.05
C VAL A 144 -6.12 -5.40 -2.47
N LYS A 145 -6.16 -4.54 -3.49
CA LYS A 145 -7.40 -3.93 -4.00
C LYS A 145 -8.41 -4.98 -4.46
N GLU A 146 -7.97 -6.00 -5.20
CA GLU A 146 -8.83 -7.02 -5.78
C GLU A 146 -9.39 -8.01 -4.73
N HIS A 147 -8.69 -8.21 -3.61
CA HIS A 147 -9.01 -9.28 -2.66
C HIS A 147 -9.47 -8.82 -1.26
N ILE A 148 -9.24 -7.57 -0.87
CA ILE A 148 -9.68 -7.08 0.44
C ILE A 148 -11.19 -7.26 0.66
N GLY A 149 -11.98 -7.11 -0.41
CA GLY A 149 -13.43 -7.29 -0.37
C GLY A 149 -13.91 -8.72 -0.18
N ASP A 150 -13.05 -9.74 -0.35
CA ASP A 150 -13.39 -11.14 -0.08
C ASP A 150 -13.61 -11.37 1.43
N TYR A 151 -13.02 -10.53 2.25
CA TYR A 151 -13.04 -10.61 3.72
C TYR A 151 -14.07 -9.66 4.37
N LEU A 152 -14.93 -9.02 3.59
CA LEU A 152 -15.98 -8.12 4.06
C LEU A 152 -17.37 -8.63 3.68
N SER A 153 -18.32 -8.49 4.60
CA SER A 153 -19.74 -8.70 4.32
C SER A 153 -20.39 -7.44 3.74
N LEU A 154 -21.61 -7.57 3.21
CA LEU A 154 -22.39 -6.39 2.80
C LEU A 154 -22.75 -5.50 4.01
N ALA A 155 -22.91 -6.09 5.20
CA ALA A 155 -23.15 -5.33 6.43
C ALA A 155 -21.93 -4.48 6.79
N ASP A 156 -20.73 -5.03 6.70
CA ASP A 156 -19.46 -4.29 6.89
C ASP A 156 -19.32 -3.15 5.89
N CYS A 157 -19.65 -3.40 4.62
CA CYS A 157 -19.65 -2.35 3.61
C CYS A 157 -20.61 -1.20 3.92
N ARG A 158 -21.78 -1.51 4.47
CA ARG A 158 -22.76 -0.47 4.88
C ARG A 158 -22.28 0.32 6.09
N GLU A 159 -21.65 -0.35 7.04
CA GLU A 159 -21.07 0.30 8.22
C GLU A 159 -19.92 1.24 7.82
N PHE A 160 -19.03 0.80 6.96
CA PHE A 160 -17.86 1.58 6.59
C PHE A 160 -18.15 2.65 5.53
N PHE A 161 -18.87 2.31 4.44
CA PHE A 161 -19.09 3.21 3.30
C PHE A 161 -20.43 3.98 3.38
N GLY A 162 -21.26 3.69 4.37
CA GLY A 162 -22.57 4.32 4.57
C GLY A 162 -23.73 3.36 4.37
N ALA A 163 -24.82 3.57 5.15
CA ALA A 163 -25.98 2.68 5.25
C ALA A 163 -26.74 2.47 3.90
N ASP A 164 -26.62 3.40 2.98
CA ASP A 164 -27.20 3.36 1.62
C ASP A 164 -26.40 2.50 0.64
N THR A 165 -25.26 1.96 1.07
CA THR A 165 -24.43 1.06 0.24
C THR A 165 -25.20 -0.21 -0.13
N LYS A 166 -25.31 -0.47 -1.44
CA LYS A 166 -26.03 -1.62 -1.99
C LYS A 166 -25.33 -2.19 -3.21
N LEU A 167 -25.52 -3.48 -3.42
CA LEU A 167 -25.04 -4.16 -4.61
C LEU A 167 -25.94 -3.84 -5.80
N ARG A 168 -25.34 -3.61 -6.96
CA ARG A 168 -26.03 -3.59 -8.25
C ARG A 168 -26.38 -5.02 -8.65
N LYS A 169 -27.32 -5.18 -9.59
CA LYS A 169 -27.69 -6.50 -10.11
C LYS A 169 -26.45 -7.24 -10.63
N GLY A 170 -26.17 -8.42 -10.08
CA GLY A 170 -25.02 -9.25 -10.46
C GLY A 170 -23.66 -8.78 -9.93
N GLN A 171 -23.60 -7.76 -9.06
CA GLN A 171 -22.38 -7.33 -8.41
C GLN A 171 -22.12 -8.13 -7.14
N THR A 172 -20.87 -8.52 -6.91
CA THR A 172 -20.40 -9.13 -5.66
C THR A 172 -19.92 -8.05 -4.68
N VAL A 173 -19.79 -8.40 -3.39
CA VAL A 173 -19.19 -7.53 -2.37
C VAL A 173 -17.75 -7.18 -2.75
N THR A 174 -16.97 -8.15 -3.20
CA THR A 174 -15.59 -7.95 -3.66
C THR A 174 -15.51 -6.86 -4.75
N LYS A 175 -16.36 -6.93 -5.78
CA LYS A 175 -16.39 -5.91 -6.85
C LYS A 175 -16.88 -4.55 -6.37
N LEU A 176 -17.78 -4.51 -5.39
CA LEU A 176 -18.18 -3.25 -4.77
C LEU A 176 -17.00 -2.61 -4.06
N VAL A 177 -16.31 -3.36 -3.20
CA VAL A 177 -15.15 -2.88 -2.42
C VAL A 177 -14.01 -2.47 -3.36
N ASP A 178 -13.68 -3.28 -4.38
CA ASP A 178 -12.69 -2.93 -5.41
C ASP A 178 -12.99 -1.57 -6.06
N SER A 179 -14.26 -1.33 -6.44
CA SER A 179 -14.65 -0.04 -7.04
C SER A 179 -14.56 1.14 -6.07
N LYS A 180 -14.82 0.92 -4.76
CA LYS A 180 -14.67 1.95 -3.72
C LYS A 180 -13.19 2.27 -3.47
N ILE A 181 -12.34 1.26 -3.40
CA ILE A 181 -10.89 1.45 -3.25
C ILE A 181 -10.30 2.15 -4.48
N GLU A 182 -10.77 1.79 -5.70
CA GLU A 182 -10.35 2.48 -6.91
C GLU A 182 -10.75 3.97 -6.89
N ALA A 183 -11.91 4.31 -6.34
CA ALA A 183 -12.31 5.71 -6.17
C ALA A 183 -11.38 6.44 -5.19
N MET A 184 -10.97 5.81 -4.07
CA MET A 184 -9.97 6.37 -3.14
C MET A 184 -8.63 6.61 -3.85
N ARG A 185 -8.17 5.65 -4.67
CA ARG A 185 -6.94 5.83 -5.47
C ARG A 185 -7.04 7.00 -6.43
N GLN A 186 -8.17 7.15 -7.11
CA GLN A 186 -8.38 8.25 -8.07
C GLN A 186 -8.47 9.61 -7.39
N SER A 187 -9.08 9.69 -6.22
CA SER A 187 -9.13 10.91 -5.40
C SER A 187 -7.87 11.13 -4.56
N CYS A 188 -6.92 10.19 -4.57
CA CYS A 188 -5.73 10.19 -3.73
C CYS A 188 -6.07 10.24 -2.21
N ASP A 189 -7.18 9.63 -1.80
CA ASP A 189 -7.62 9.58 -0.39
C ASP A 189 -7.00 8.36 0.31
N TYR A 190 -5.73 8.52 0.71
CA TYR A 190 -4.98 7.45 1.36
C TYR A 190 -5.42 7.21 2.81
N GLU A 191 -5.84 8.25 3.52
CA GLU A 191 -6.33 8.10 4.89
C GLU A 191 -7.58 7.20 4.95
N GLN A 192 -8.51 7.39 4.00
CA GLN A 192 -9.69 6.54 3.92
C GLN A 192 -9.35 5.10 3.57
N TYR A 193 -8.33 4.89 2.74
CA TYR A 193 -7.82 3.54 2.44
C TYR A 193 -7.25 2.86 3.70
N VAL A 194 -6.41 3.54 4.47
CA VAL A 194 -5.86 2.99 5.72
C VAL A 194 -6.95 2.71 6.75
N LYS A 195 -7.96 3.61 6.87
CA LYS A 195 -9.14 3.35 7.72
C LYS A 195 -9.90 2.08 7.32
N LEU A 196 -9.99 1.78 6.01
CA LEU A 196 -10.61 0.53 5.53
C LEU A 196 -9.78 -0.69 5.95
N VAL A 197 -8.45 -0.61 5.84
CA VAL A 197 -7.53 -1.66 6.31
C VAL A 197 -7.69 -1.90 7.81
N ASP A 198 -7.72 -0.83 8.61
CA ASP A 198 -7.91 -0.93 10.07
C ASP A 198 -9.29 -1.52 10.42
N PHE A 199 -10.32 -1.09 9.72
CA PHE A 199 -11.67 -1.62 9.89
C PHE A 199 -11.70 -3.14 9.61
N LEU A 200 -11.06 -3.60 8.54
CA LEU A 200 -10.95 -5.01 8.23
C LEU A 200 -10.22 -5.78 9.32
N LEU A 201 -9.07 -5.29 9.78
CA LEU A 201 -8.28 -5.90 10.85
C LEU A 201 -9.08 -5.99 12.15
N GLN A 202 -9.85 -4.96 12.49
CA GLN A 202 -10.73 -4.95 13.64
C GLN A 202 -11.86 -5.99 13.53
N ARG A 203 -12.47 -6.13 12.34
CA ARG A 203 -13.52 -7.13 12.09
C ARG A 203 -13.03 -8.57 12.28
N HIS A 204 -11.79 -8.81 11.99
CA HIS A 204 -11.14 -10.12 12.16
C HIS A 204 -10.41 -10.25 13.51
N SER A 205 -10.59 -9.29 14.43
CA SER A 205 -9.99 -9.27 15.78
C SER A 205 -8.48 -9.41 15.81
N VAL A 206 -7.79 -8.84 14.80
CA VAL A 206 -6.32 -8.86 14.70
C VAL A 206 -5.71 -7.87 15.69
N ALA A 207 -4.87 -8.37 16.60
CA ALA A 207 -4.26 -7.58 17.68
C ALA A 207 -2.73 -7.46 17.59
N ARG A 208 -2.11 -7.94 16.51
CA ARG A 208 -0.65 -7.98 16.31
C ARG A 208 -0.04 -6.59 16.11
N PRO A 209 1.23 -6.36 16.52
CA PRO A 209 1.87 -5.05 16.40
C PRO A 209 2.06 -4.58 14.94
N ASN A 210 2.47 -5.47 14.03
CA ASN A 210 2.74 -5.14 12.61
C ASN A 210 1.60 -5.60 11.70
N LYS A 211 0.37 -5.45 12.16
CA LYS A 211 -0.83 -6.05 11.54
C LYS A 211 -1.13 -5.59 10.11
N ARG A 212 -0.85 -4.32 9.77
CA ARG A 212 -1.10 -3.81 8.42
C ARG A 212 -0.12 -4.41 7.43
N ARG A 213 1.16 -4.48 7.80
CA ARG A 213 2.20 -5.09 6.96
C ARG A 213 1.98 -6.60 6.81
N GLU A 214 1.61 -7.28 7.89
CA GLU A 214 1.30 -8.71 7.88
C GLU A 214 0.05 -9.03 7.05
N LEU A 215 -1.00 -8.18 7.09
CA LEU A 215 -2.17 -8.31 6.23
C LEU A 215 -1.82 -8.15 4.75
N ASP A 216 -0.95 -7.19 4.41
CA ASP A 216 -0.48 -7.00 3.04
C ASP A 216 0.22 -8.26 2.51
N TRP A 217 1.15 -8.83 3.27
CA TRP A 217 1.80 -10.09 2.95
C TRP A 217 0.80 -11.25 2.82
N PHE A 218 -0.16 -11.35 3.73
CA PHE A 218 -1.20 -12.37 3.71
C PHE A 218 -2.04 -12.30 2.44
N LEU A 219 -2.55 -11.13 2.09
CA LEU A 219 -3.36 -10.93 0.89
C LEU A 219 -2.57 -11.27 -0.36
N TRP A 220 -1.33 -10.82 -0.42
CA TRP A 220 -0.46 -11.07 -1.56
C TRP A 220 -0.08 -12.55 -1.71
N TYR A 221 0.32 -13.22 -0.64
CA TYR A 221 0.75 -14.62 -0.68
C TYR A 221 -0.40 -15.59 -0.97
N ARG A 222 -1.59 -15.32 -0.45
CA ARG A 222 -2.77 -16.20 -0.62
C ARG A 222 -3.47 -16.05 -1.97
N ASN A 223 -3.24 -14.97 -2.71
CA ASN A 223 -3.99 -14.66 -3.93
C ASN A 223 -3.09 -14.50 -5.19
N ARG A 224 -1.93 -15.07 -5.14
CA ARG A 224 -0.95 -15.13 -6.22
C ARG A 224 -1.24 -16.22 -7.26
#